data_1a562fedbf82df31b13fbadb96c93166
#
_entry.id   1a562fedbf82df31b13fbadb96c93166
#
_cell.length_a   1.000
_cell.length_b   1.000
_cell.length_c   1.000
_cell.angle_alpha   90.00
_cell.angle_beta   90.00
_cell.angle_gamma   90.00
#
_symmetry.space_group_name_H-M   'P 1'
#
loop_
_entity.id
_entity.type
_entity.pdbx_description
1 polymer ?
#
loop_
_entity_poly.entity_id
_entity_poly.type
_entity_poly.pdbx_seq_one_letter_code
_entity_poly.pdbx_strand_id
1 'polypeptide(L)'
;MPQKKTRTTPGTKTSRTRAGAAPPKTATQAHHAHMRRATVTRGSSADVDGYVVVRNSKIHGRGVYAARRIRKGTRIIEYVGDRITHDEADARYDARPDDGHTFLFVVDDDVCIAAGVGGNAARFINHKCDANCETVIEDRRVFIEALRTIQPGEELGYDYQLTWESTDDPEELALYRCLCGAETCRGTMLDRLPLDEKRRRARARKRKAAAKRKRAAATGVAPGRRRAAAVR
;
A
#
# COMPACT_ATOMS: atom_id res chain seq x y z
N MET A 1 -4.60 78.00 28.79
CA MET A 1 -4.50 78.79 27.52
C MET A 1 -3.13 78.54 26.92
N PRO A 2 -2.92 78.54 25.61
CA PRO A 2 -3.82 78.13 24.50
C PRO A 2 -3.25 77.00 23.66
N GLN A 3 -4.06 76.23 23.00
CA GLN A 3 -4.40 76.11 21.57
C GLN A 3 -3.26 75.86 20.59
N LYS A 4 -3.35 74.82 19.78
CA LYS A 4 -3.72 74.80 18.37
C LYS A 4 -3.47 73.42 17.78
N LYS A 5 -4.52 72.74 17.29
CA LYS A 5 -4.93 72.56 15.88
C LYS A 5 -3.82 72.16 14.95
N THR A 6 -3.97 71.00 14.30
CA THR A 6 -4.61 70.75 13.01
C THR A 6 -4.38 69.31 12.59
N ARG A 7 -5.42 68.57 12.24
CA ARG A 7 -5.82 68.10 10.89
C ARG A 7 -4.74 67.46 10.07
N THR A 8 -4.93 66.15 9.76
CA THR A 8 -5.33 65.72 8.39
C THR A 8 -5.46 64.21 8.34
N THR A 9 -6.61 63.72 7.95
CA THR A 9 -6.92 62.39 7.36
C THR A 9 -6.62 62.44 5.87
N PRO A 10 -6.85 61.34 5.12
CA PRO A 10 -6.71 59.91 5.29
C PRO A 10 -5.84 59.30 4.15
N GLY A 11 -5.27 58.18 4.38
CA GLY A 11 -4.63 57.37 3.36
C GLY A 11 -5.16 55.95 3.37
N THR A 12 -6.23 55.74 2.63
CA THR A 12 -6.74 54.39 2.31
C THR A 12 -5.68 53.63 1.54
N LYS A 13 -5.00 52.70 2.18
CA LYS A 13 -4.23 51.65 1.50
C LYS A 13 -5.08 50.40 1.49
N THR A 14 -5.67 50.15 0.34
CA THR A 14 -6.25 48.89 -0.07
C THR A 14 -5.25 47.76 0.19
N SER A 15 -5.49 46.97 1.21
CA SER A 15 -4.83 45.69 1.39
C SER A 15 -5.32 44.76 0.29
N ARG A 16 -4.46 44.50 -0.69
CA ARG A 16 -4.58 43.37 -1.60
C ARG A 16 -4.65 42.12 -0.74
N THR A 17 -5.81 41.55 -0.59
CA THR A 17 -6.01 40.17 -0.15
C THR A 17 -5.15 39.29 -1.05
N ARG A 18 -4.05 38.79 -0.50
CA ARG A 18 -3.32 37.66 -1.09
C ARG A 18 -4.36 36.53 -1.21
N ALA A 19 -4.61 36.15 -2.47
CA ALA A 19 -5.29 34.90 -2.74
C ALA A 19 -4.62 33.82 -1.92
N GLY A 20 -5.42 33.14 -1.07
CA GLY A 20 -4.94 32.06 -0.24
C GLY A 20 -4.25 31.03 -1.15
N ALA A 21 -2.99 30.77 -0.86
CA ALA A 21 -2.33 29.58 -1.35
C ALA A 21 -3.22 28.40 -0.92
N ALA A 22 -3.59 27.54 -1.85
CA ALA A 22 -4.20 26.26 -1.52
C ALA A 22 -3.34 25.61 -0.44
N PRO A 23 -3.94 25.01 0.60
CA PRO A 23 -3.16 24.29 1.58
C PRO A 23 -2.30 23.27 0.85
N PRO A 24 -1.08 23.01 1.32
CA PRO A 24 -0.26 21.95 0.76
C PRO A 24 -1.12 20.69 0.77
N LYS A 25 -1.07 19.90 -0.30
CA LYS A 25 -1.72 18.59 -0.36
C LYS A 25 -1.13 17.79 0.78
N THR A 26 -1.85 17.82 1.90
CA THR A 26 -1.42 17.25 3.16
C THR A 26 -1.21 15.75 3.00
N ALA A 27 -0.39 15.17 3.85
CA ALA A 27 -0.07 13.75 4.02
C ALA A 27 -1.25 12.77 3.80
N THR A 28 -2.46 13.26 3.82
CA THR A 28 -3.72 12.57 3.58
C THR A 28 -3.79 11.87 2.21
N GLN A 29 -3.19 12.43 1.15
CA GLN A 29 -3.09 11.74 -0.15
C GLN A 29 -2.03 10.62 -0.15
N ALA A 30 -1.08 10.64 0.77
CA ALA A 30 -0.12 9.56 0.96
C ALA A 30 -0.72 8.36 1.73
N HIS A 31 -1.81 8.55 2.49
CA HIS A 31 -2.51 7.46 3.20
C HIS A 31 -3.20 6.46 2.28
N HIS A 32 -3.36 6.77 1.00
CA HIS A 32 -3.79 5.86 -0.05
C HIS A 32 -2.61 5.09 -0.63
N ALA A 33 -1.75 4.61 0.26
CA ALA A 33 -0.70 3.69 -0.12
C ALA A 33 -1.35 2.38 -0.60
N HIS A 34 -1.44 2.23 -1.92
CA HIS A 34 -1.97 1.04 -2.56
C HIS A 34 -1.12 -0.19 -2.26
N MET A 35 -1.63 -1.13 -1.50
CA MET A 35 -1.03 -2.45 -1.40
C MET A 35 -1.03 -3.11 -2.78
N ARG A 36 0.15 -3.58 -3.22
CA ARG A 36 0.30 -4.10 -4.56
C ARG A 36 -0.32 -5.48 -4.73
N ARG A 37 -0.74 -5.69 -5.96
CA ARG A 37 -1.29 -6.87 -6.57
C ARG A 37 -0.52 -8.13 -6.19
N ALA A 38 -1.17 -9.01 -5.45
CA ALA A 38 -0.69 -10.37 -5.20
C ALA A 38 -0.75 -11.21 -6.49
N THR A 39 0.05 -12.26 -6.55
CA THR A 39 0.06 -13.21 -7.67
C THR A 39 -1.27 -13.97 -7.70
N VAL A 40 -1.94 -13.97 -8.83
CA VAL A 40 -3.20 -14.70 -9.02
C VAL A 40 -2.89 -16.18 -9.22
N THR A 41 -3.32 -17.02 -8.29
CA THR A 41 -3.25 -18.48 -8.39
C THR A 41 -4.63 -19.08 -8.11
N ARG A 42 -4.98 -20.18 -8.80
CA ARG A 42 -6.23 -20.90 -8.58
C ARG A 42 -6.05 -21.94 -7.46
N GLY A 43 -6.85 -21.87 -6.42
CA GLY A 43 -6.87 -22.85 -5.33
C GLY A 43 -8.17 -22.80 -4.54
N SER A 44 -8.61 -23.94 -4.01
CA SER A 44 -9.86 -24.07 -3.25
C SER A 44 -9.73 -23.39 -1.86
N SER A 45 -10.80 -22.73 -1.42
CA SER A 45 -10.92 -22.19 -0.07
C SER A 45 -11.00 -23.33 0.95
N ALA A 46 -10.00 -23.48 1.81
CA ALA A 46 -10.11 -24.30 3.01
C ALA A 46 -10.54 -23.39 4.17
N ASP A 47 -11.47 -23.89 4.96
CA ASP A 47 -11.95 -23.25 6.17
C ASP A 47 -10.80 -23.10 7.17
N VAL A 48 -10.60 -21.89 7.67
CA VAL A 48 -9.34 -21.49 8.33
C VAL A 48 -9.47 -21.34 9.83
N ASP A 49 -10.53 -21.85 10.41
CA ASP A 49 -10.79 -21.77 11.84
C ASP A 49 -9.75 -22.55 12.67
N GLY A 50 -9.14 -21.85 13.63
CA GLY A 50 -8.21 -22.40 14.59
C GLY A 50 -6.71 -22.30 14.24
N TYR A 51 -6.33 -21.67 13.15
CA TYR A 51 -4.91 -21.43 12.84
C TYR A 51 -4.30 -20.28 13.62
N VAL A 52 -5.08 -19.29 14.01
CA VAL A 52 -4.57 -18.02 14.54
C VAL A 52 -5.24 -17.57 15.83
N VAL A 53 -4.49 -16.80 16.61
CA VAL A 53 -4.95 -16.06 17.79
C VAL A 53 -4.46 -14.64 17.74
N VAL A 54 -5.25 -13.71 18.27
CA VAL A 54 -4.88 -12.29 18.34
C VAL A 54 -4.35 -11.97 19.72
N ARG A 55 -3.19 -11.31 19.80
CA ARG A 55 -2.53 -10.90 21.06
C ARG A 55 -1.95 -9.50 20.90
N ASN A 56 -1.41 -8.92 21.98
CA ASN A 56 -0.59 -7.71 21.88
C ASN A 56 0.69 -8.04 21.12
N SER A 57 1.09 -7.15 20.21
CA SER A 57 2.28 -7.28 19.39
C SER A 57 3.42 -6.43 19.93
N LYS A 58 4.66 -6.90 19.72
CA LYS A 58 5.87 -6.10 19.94
C LYS A 58 6.16 -5.16 18.76
N ILE A 59 5.53 -5.41 17.60
CA ILE A 59 5.70 -4.57 16.41
C ILE A 59 4.82 -3.34 16.56
N HIS A 60 3.49 -3.55 16.65
CA HIS A 60 2.55 -2.45 16.83
C HIS A 60 1.20 -2.98 17.34
N GLY A 61 0.63 -2.36 18.37
CA GLY A 61 -0.70 -2.61 18.89
C GLY A 61 -1.03 -4.10 19.08
N ARG A 62 -1.96 -4.63 18.27
CA ARG A 62 -2.33 -6.05 18.23
C ARG A 62 -1.61 -6.75 17.09
N GLY A 63 -1.37 -8.04 17.25
CA GLY A 63 -0.79 -8.91 16.24
C GLY A 63 -1.52 -10.25 16.15
N VAL A 64 -1.32 -10.96 15.06
CA VAL A 64 -1.87 -12.29 14.81
C VAL A 64 -0.76 -13.31 14.95
N TYR A 65 -0.99 -14.35 15.72
CA TYR A 65 -0.02 -15.39 16.04
C TYR A 65 -0.52 -16.76 15.62
N ALA A 66 0.37 -17.62 15.17
CA ALA A 66 0.04 -19.00 14.88
C ALA A 66 -0.37 -19.73 16.17
N ALA A 67 -1.59 -20.26 16.20
CA ALA A 67 -2.08 -21.09 17.32
C ALA A 67 -1.52 -22.52 17.26
N ARG A 68 -1.16 -22.97 16.05
CA ARG A 68 -0.56 -24.28 15.75
C ARG A 68 0.42 -24.15 14.61
N ARG A 69 1.17 -25.22 14.33
CA ARG A 69 2.07 -25.27 13.17
C ARG A 69 1.29 -25.08 11.87
N ILE A 70 1.73 -24.13 11.04
CA ILE A 70 1.17 -23.83 9.72
C ILE A 70 2.20 -24.23 8.67
N ARG A 71 1.83 -25.06 7.71
CA ARG A 71 2.72 -25.47 6.62
C ARG A 71 2.83 -24.37 5.56
N LYS A 72 3.97 -24.32 4.87
CA LYS A 72 4.14 -23.49 3.68
C LYS A 72 3.01 -23.72 2.67
N GLY A 73 2.49 -22.64 2.06
CA GLY A 73 1.40 -22.66 1.09
C GLY A 73 0.01 -22.88 1.70
N THR A 74 -0.09 -22.93 3.04
CA THR A 74 -1.42 -22.99 3.70
C THR A 74 -2.08 -21.64 3.58
N ARG A 75 -3.34 -21.63 3.08
CA ARG A 75 -4.24 -20.48 3.15
C ARG A 75 -4.74 -20.37 4.58
N ILE A 76 -4.38 -19.28 5.27
CA ILE A 76 -4.56 -19.15 6.72
C ILE A 76 -5.88 -18.48 7.06
N ILE A 77 -6.16 -17.34 6.41
CA ILE A 77 -7.33 -16.52 6.69
C ILE A 77 -7.62 -15.61 5.50
N GLU A 78 -8.90 -15.32 5.26
CA GLU A 78 -9.32 -14.28 4.31
C GLU A 78 -9.28 -12.91 4.98
N TYR A 79 -8.80 -11.90 4.29
CA TYR A 79 -8.91 -10.52 4.71
C TYR A 79 -10.28 -9.98 4.31
N VAL A 80 -11.16 -9.81 5.28
CA VAL A 80 -12.54 -9.37 5.06
C VAL A 80 -12.82 -8.03 5.70
N GLY A 81 -13.85 -7.34 5.20
CA GLY A 81 -14.32 -6.04 5.67
C GLY A 81 -15.34 -5.45 4.72
N ASP A 82 -15.72 -4.22 5.01
CA ASP A 82 -16.59 -3.43 4.14
C ASP A 82 -15.88 -3.15 2.80
N ARG A 83 -16.58 -3.40 1.69
CA ARG A 83 -16.05 -3.19 0.33
C ARG A 83 -16.46 -1.82 -0.16
N ILE A 84 -15.50 -0.97 -0.37
CA ILE A 84 -15.68 0.44 -0.71
C ILE A 84 -14.87 0.82 -1.95
N THR A 85 -15.25 1.89 -2.61
CA THR A 85 -14.46 2.50 -3.69
C THR A 85 -13.27 3.28 -3.13
N HIS A 86 -12.33 3.67 -4.00
CA HIS A 86 -11.21 4.53 -3.60
C HIS A 86 -11.69 5.89 -3.09
N ASP A 87 -12.66 6.52 -3.78
CA ASP A 87 -13.23 7.82 -3.36
C ASP A 87 -13.89 7.73 -1.98
N GLU A 88 -14.59 6.62 -1.69
CA GLU A 88 -15.18 6.39 -0.35
C GLU A 88 -14.11 6.15 0.71
N ALA A 89 -13.00 5.48 0.35
CA ALA A 89 -11.87 5.30 1.24
C ALA A 89 -11.23 6.64 1.58
N ASP A 90 -10.98 7.49 0.57
CA ASP A 90 -10.47 8.84 0.72
C ASP A 90 -11.35 9.65 1.67
N ALA A 91 -12.64 9.73 1.38
CA ALA A 91 -13.57 10.48 2.21
C ALA A 91 -13.68 9.98 3.66
N ARG A 92 -13.55 8.64 3.87
CA ARG A 92 -13.67 8.01 5.19
C ARG A 92 -12.43 8.22 6.06
N TYR A 93 -11.24 8.21 5.44
CA TYR A 93 -9.96 8.23 6.16
C TYR A 93 -9.30 9.60 6.18
N ASP A 94 -9.57 10.49 5.22
CA ASP A 94 -9.11 11.89 5.24
C ASP A 94 -9.64 12.66 6.46
N ALA A 95 -10.82 12.28 6.95
CA ALA A 95 -11.43 12.90 8.13
C ALA A 95 -10.84 12.40 9.47
N ARG A 96 -9.91 11.43 9.46
CA ARG A 96 -9.33 10.80 10.66
C ARG A 96 -7.80 10.73 10.59
N PRO A 97 -7.09 11.86 10.62
CA PRO A 97 -5.65 11.88 10.43
C PRO A 97 -4.85 11.23 11.58
N ASP A 98 -5.46 11.04 12.76
CA ASP A 98 -4.70 10.82 13.99
C ASP A 98 -4.60 9.37 14.47
N ASP A 99 -5.37 8.42 13.94
CA ASP A 99 -5.36 7.08 14.53
C ASP A 99 -4.43 6.06 13.85
N GLY A 100 -3.79 6.42 12.74
CA GLY A 100 -2.76 5.61 12.05
C GLY A 100 -3.20 4.21 11.59
N HIS A 101 -4.43 3.80 11.91
CA HIS A 101 -4.98 2.47 11.69
C HIS A 101 -6.09 2.51 10.65
N THR A 102 -5.73 2.51 9.39
CA THR A 102 -6.76 2.53 8.34
C THR A 102 -7.41 1.18 8.13
N PHE A 103 -6.73 0.06 8.45
CA PHE A 103 -7.17 -1.31 8.12
C PHE A 103 -7.70 -1.43 6.68
N LEU A 104 -7.10 -0.65 5.77
CA LEU A 104 -7.50 -0.56 4.38
C LEU A 104 -6.62 -1.46 3.52
N PHE A 105 -7.23 -2.31 2.70
CA PHE A 105 -6.55 -3.16 1.73
C PHE A 105 -7.05 -2.84 0.33
N VAL A 106 -6.17 -2.48 -0.59
CA VAL A 106 -6.51 -2.24 -2.00
C VAL A 106 -6.53 -3.56 -2.75
N VAL A 107 -7.70 -3.91 -3.29
CA VAL A 107 -7.91 -5.15 -4.06
C VAL A 107 -7.54 -4.96 -5.52
N ASP A 108 -8.06 -3.92 -6.14
CA ASP A 108 -7.80 -3.54 -7.54
C ASP A 108 -8.02 -2.03 -7.75
N ASP A 109 -8.09 -1.59 -9.00
CA ASP A 109 -8.24 -0.17 -9.33
C ASP A 109 -9.62 0.41 -8.93
N ASP A 110 -10.61 -0.44 -8.59
CA ASP A 110 -11.98 -0.02 -8.28
C ASP A 110 -12.36 -0.23 -6.82
N VAL A 111 -11.73 -1.20 -6.12
CA VAL A 111 -12.22 -1.71 -4.84
C VAL A 111 -11.15 -1.79 -3.79
N CYS A 112 -11.48 -1.26 -2.60
CA CYS A 112 -10.76 -1.45 -1.35
C CYS A 112 -11.60 -2.28 -0.35
N ILE A 113 -10.92 -2.93 0.61
CA ILE A 113 -11.54 -3.55 1.78
C ILE A 113 -11.18 -2.72 3.00
N ALA A 114 -12.19 -2.14 3.65
CA ALA A 114 -12.08 -1.39 4.90
C ALA A 114 -12.41 -2.31 6.08
N ALA A 115 -11.42 -3.00 6.64
CA ALA A 115 -11.60 -3.98 7.68
C ALA A 115 -11.85 -3.38 9.08
N GLY A 116 -11.94 -2.06 9.19
CA GLY A 116 -12.45 -1.38 10.38
C GLY A 116 -13.91 -1.73 10.68
N VAL A 117 -14.70 -2.03 9.64
CA VAL A 117 -16.10 -2.46 9.73
C VAL A 117 -16.22 -3.88 9.17
N GLY A 118 -16.81 -4.79 9.93
CA GLY A 118 -17.01 -6.18 9.51
C GLY A 118 -15.71 -7.00 9.31
N GLY A 119 -14.56 -6.45 9.71
CA GLY A 119 -13.28 -7.13 9.58
C GLY A 119 -13.07 -8.23 10.61
N ASN A 120 -12.21 -9.19 10.28
CA ASN A 120 -11.81 -10.31 11.13
C ASN A 120 -10.39 -10.12 11.70
N ALA A 121 -9.80 -11.20 12.23
CA ALA A 121 -8.45 -11.19 12.80
C ALA A 121 -7.36 -10.74 11.80
N ALA A 122 -7.54 -10.96 10.49
CA ALA A 122 -6.55 -10.64 9.47
C ALA A 122 -6.12 -9.17 9.48
N ARG A 123 -7.01 -8.26 9.87
CA ARG A 123 -6.72 -6.82 9.97
C ARG A 123 -5.60 -6.47 10.95
N PHE A 124 -5.29 -7.36 11.90
CA PHE A 124 -4.24 -7.17 12.89
C PHE A 124 -2.92 -7.83 12.50
N ILE A 125 -2.79 -8.38 11.30
CA ILE A 125 -1.52 -8.91 10.82
C ILE A 125 -0.61 -7.73 10.49
N ASN A 126 0.49 -7.58 11.25
CA ASN A 126 1.41 -6.47 11.11
C ASN A 126 2.33 -6.61 9.89
N HIS A 127 2.88 -5.48 9.45
CA HIS A 127 3.94 -5.48 8.44
C HIS A 127 5.21 -6.13 8.97
N LYS A 128 5.84 -6.96 8.14
CA LYS A 128 7.19 -7.49 8.37
C LYS A 128 8.02 -7.42 7.09
N CYS A 129 9.24 -6.88 7.19
CA CYS A 129 10.20 -6.87 6.08
C CYS A 129 10.72 -8.28 5.78
N ASP A 130 10.86 -9.14 6.82
CA ASP A 130 11.11 -10.58 6.71
C ASP A 130 9.78 -11.32 6.94
N ALA A 131 8.94 -11.29 5.90
CA ALA A 131 7.59 -11.79 5.94
C ALA A 131 7.54 -13.33 6.01
N ASN A 132 6.63 -13.87 6.84
CA ASN A 132 6.30 -15.30 6.84
C ASN A 132 4.97 -15.60 6.15
N CYS A 133 4.27 -14.57 5.71
CA CYS A 133 3.02 -14.65 4.94
C CYS A 133 3.08 -13.77 3.71
N GLU A 134 2.21 -14.06 2.75
CA GLU A 134 1.92 -13.21 1.59
C GLU A 134 0.41 -13.02 1.42
N THR A 135 0.04 -12.05 0.59
CA THR A 135 -1.35 -11.81 0.20
C THR A 135 -1.60 -12.35 -1.21
N VAL A 136 -2.67 -13.13 -1.36
CA VAL A 136 -3.11 -13.70 -2.65
C VAL A 136 -4.51 -13.17 -2.95
N ILE A 137 -4.69 -12.60 -4.14
CA ILE A 137 -5.99 -12.10 -4.60
C ILE A 137 -6.57 -13.07 -5.62
N GLU A 138 -7.74 -13.62 -5.32
CA GLU A 138 -8.52 -14.49 -6.21
C GLU A 138 -9.98 -14.00 -6.24
N ASP A 139 -10.53 -13.80 -7.41
CA ASP A 139 -11.90 -13.35 -7.60
C ASP A 139 -12.30 -12.15 -6.72
N ARG A 140 -11.38 -11.17 -6.62
CA ARG A 140 -11.51 -9.98 -5.77
C ARG A 140 -11.56 -10.28 -4.26
N ARG A 141 -11.23 -11.49 -3.83
CA ARG A 141 -11.06 -11.87 -2.43
C ARG A 141 -9.57 -11.89 -2.08
N VAL A 142 -9.24 -11.52 -0.87
CA VAL A 142 -7.85 -11.42 -0.40
C VAL A 142 -7.60 -12.50 0.64
N PHE A 143 -6.60 -13.33 0.41
CA PHE A 143 -6.22 -14.40 1.32
C PHE A 143 -4.80 -14.19 1.82
N ILE A 144 -4.59 -14.55 3.08
CA ILE A 144 -3.26 -14.60 3.68
C ILE A 144 -2.76 -16.03 3.60
N GLU A 145 -1.60 -16.23 2.97
CA GLU A 145 -0.98 -17.53 2.77
C GLU A 145 0.41 -17.60 3.39
N ALA A 146 0.81 -18.78 3.87
CA ALA A 146 2.11 -19.00 4.49
C ALA A 146 3.22 -19.13 3.45
N LEU A 147 4.20 -18.22 3.45
CA LEU A 147 5.40 -18.28 2.59
C LEU A 147 6.38 -19.38 3.00
N ARG A 148 6.40 -19.73 4.27
CA ARG A 148 7.21 -20.79 4.85
C ARG A 148 6.42 -21.52 5.94
N THR A 149 6.98 -22.60 6.49
CA THR A 149 6.40 -23.18 7.70
C THR A 149 6.51 -22.19 8.86
N ILE A 150 5.39 -21.96 9.56
CA ILE A 150 5.26 -21.06 10.70
C ILE A 150 5.05 -21.93 11.95
N GLN A 151 5.83 -21.69 13.00
CA GLN A 151 5.73 -22.45 14.25
C GLN A 151 4.65 -21.88 15.16
N PRO A 152 4.07 -22.70 16.07
CA PRO A 152 3.15 -22.19 17.09
C PRO A 152 3.78 -21.03 17.87
N GLY A 153 3.02 -19.95 18.05
CA GLY A 153 3.48 -18.74 18.77
C GLY A 153 4.27 -17.75 17.94
N GLU A 154 4.63 -18.06 16.68
CA GLU A 154 5.19 -17.05 15.78
C GLU A 154 4.13 -16.01 15.39
N GLU A 155 4.51 -14.73 15.38
CA GLU A 155 3.68 -13.66 14.85
C GLU A 155 3.67 -13.71 13.32
N LEU A 156 2.46 -13.73 12.73
CA LEU A 156 2.24 -13.62 11.31
C LEU A 156 2.54 -12.18 10.85
N GLY A 157 3.10 -12.04 9.66
CA GLY A 157 3.33 -10.76 9.05
C GLY A 157 3.59 -10.89 7.56
N TYR A 158 3.15 -9.90 6.81
CA TYR A 158 3.42 -9.82 5.37
C TYR A 158 4.00 -8.45 5.02
N ASP A 159 4.67 -8.38 3.87
CA ASP A 159 5.19 -7.11 3.37
C ASP A 159 4.03 -6.29 2.78
N TYR A 160 3.69 -5.19 3.42
CA TYR A 160 2.58 -4.33 3.00
C TYR A 160 2.80 -3.73 1.62
N GLN A 161 4.06 -3.46 1.26
CA GLN A 161 4.43 -2.83 -0.02
C GLN A 161 3.59 -1.58 -0.30
N LEU A 162 3.41 -0.74 0.70
CA LEU A 162 2.62 0.47 0.58
C LEU A 162 3.15 1.34 -0.56
N THR A 163 2.31 1.63 -1.53
CA THR A 163 2.70 2.51 -2.63
C THR A 163 2.64 3.97 -2.19
N TRP A 164 3.54 4.78 -2.70
CA TRP A 164 3.69 6.18 -2.32
C TRP A 164 4.14 7.02 -3.51
N GLU A 165 3.86 8.32 -3.48
CA GLU A 165 4.46 9.28 -4.40
C GLU A 165 5.79 9.76 -3.81
N SER A 166 6.75 10.15 -4.66
CA SER A 166 8.04 10.66 -4.18
C SER A 166 7.85 11.89 -3.31
N THR A 167 8.46 11.85 -2.12
CA THR A 167 8.53 12.99 -1.20
C THR A 167 9.91 13.03 -0.56
N ASP A 168 10.40 14.23 -0.28
CA ASP A 168 11.62 14.48 0.49
C ASP A 168 11.28 14.93 1.93
N ASP A 169 9.99 14.92 2.30
CA ASP A 169 9.55 15.31 3.63
C ASP A 169 9.82 14.18 4.64
N PRO A 170 10.75 14.37 5.59
CA PRO A 170 11.08 13.36 6.58
C PRO A 170 9.94 13.09 7.57
N GLU A 171 9.04 14.04 7.82
CA GLU A 171 7.89 13.85 8.72
C GLU A 171 6.87 12.92 8.05
N GLU A 172 6.60 13.12 6.76
CA GLU A 172 5.74 12.25 5.97
C GLU A 172 6.30 10.83 5.91
N LEU A 173 7.60 10.66 5.64
CA LEU A 173 8.25 9.35 5.59
C LEU A 173 8.26 8.65 6.95
N ALA A 174 8.35 9.40 8.05
CA ALA A 174 8.36 8.85 9.40
C ALA A 174 7.04 8.16 9.79
N LEU A 175 5.91 8.57 9.19
CA LEU A 175 4.60 7.93 9.39
C LEU A 175 4.60 6.46 8.98
N TYR A 176 5.46 6.07 8.05
CA TYR A 176 5.57 4.72 7.50
C TYR A 176 6.75 3.93 8.07
N ARG A 177 7.27 4.34 9.21
CA ARG A 177 8.41 3.67 9.84
C ARG A 177 8.07 2.23 10.19
N CYS A 178 8.93 1.29 9.79
CA CYS A 178 8.80 -0.12 10.14
C CYS A 178 9.41 -0.41 11.51
N LEU A 179 8.69 -1.14 12.34
CA LEU A 179 9.09 -1.57 13.68
C LEU A 179 9.21 -3.10 13.79
N CYS A 180 9.33 -3.84 12.66
CA CYS A 180 9.30 -5.31 12.67
C CYS A 180 10.48 -5.98 13.37
N GLY A 181 11.58 -5.27 13.62
CA GLY A 181 12.76 -5.78 14.35
C GLY A 181 13.58 -6.84 13.59
N ALA A 182 13.31 -7.10 12.30
CA ALA A 182 14.10 -8.04 11.51
C ALA A 182 15.52 -7.48 11.24
N GLU A 183 16.52 -8.35 11.15
CA GLU A 183 17.89 -7.95 10.79
C GLU A 183 17.94 -7.28 9.40
N THR A 184 17.10 -7.73 8.48
CA THR A 184 16.97 -7.19 7.11
C THR A 184 15.90 -6.11 7.01
N CYS A 185 15.52 -5.48 8.13
CA CYS A 185 14.48 -4.45 8.15
C CYS A 185 14.85 -3.27 7.25
N ARG A 186 13.92 -2.86 6.38
CA ARG A 186 14.10 -1.71 5.48
C ARG A 186 13.92 -0.36 6.18
N GLY A 187 13.48 -0.35 7.44
CA GLY A 187 13.15 0.86 8.17
C GLY A 187 11.82 1.51 7.78
N THR A 188 11.14 0.99 6.74
CA THR A 188 9.87 1.53 6.23
C THR A 188 8.93 0.42 5.76
N MET A 189 7.63 0.68 5.81
CA MET A 189 6.57 -0.17 5.23
C MET A 189 6.30 0.17 3.76
N LEU A 190 6.89 1.25 3.26
CA LEU A 190 6.72 1.69 1.88
C LEU A 190 7.37 0.71 0.91
N ASP A 191 6.82 0.64 -0.30
CA ASP A 191 7.45 -0.10 -1.39
C ASP A 191 8.82 0.54 -1.72
N ARG A 192 9.76 -0.26 -2.24
CA ARG A 192 11.13 0.15 -2.56
C ARG A 192 11.21 1.30 -3.57
N LEU A 193 10.20 1.44 -4.38
CA LEU A 193 10.15 2.48 -5.41
C LEU A 193 8.82 3.23 -5.34
N PRO A 194 8.85 4.56 -5.35
CA PRO A 194 7.65 5.37 -5.43
C PRO A 194 6.92 5.18 -6.76
N LEU A 195 5.64 5.56 -6.81
CA LEU A 195 4.76 5.34 -7.96
C LEU A 195 5.23 6.05 -9.22
N ASP A 196 5.69 7.28 -9.09
CA ASP A 196 6.21 8.08 -10.20
C ASP A 196 7.44 7.42 -10.83
N GLU A 197 8.37 6.91 -10.03
CA GLU A 197 9.54 6.15 -10.49
C GLU A 197 9.13 4.86 -11.18
N LYS A 198 8.16 4.11 -10.63
CA LYS A 198 7.62 2.91 -11.26
C LYS A 198 6.99 3.21 -12.60
N ARG A 199 6.19 4.28 -12.70
CA ARG A 199 5.58 4.76 -13.95
C ARG A 199 6.65 5.16 -14.96
N ARG A 200 7.71 5.85 -14.53
CA ARG A 200 8.86 6.23 -15.37
C ARG A 200 9.56 5.01 -15.93
N ARG A 201 9.89 4.02 -15.09
CA ARG A 201 10.54 2.77 -15.51
C ARG A 201 9.66 1.95 -16.46
N ALA A 202 8.37 1.86 -16.21
CA ALA A 202 7.42 1.16 -17.08
C ALA A 202 7.34 1.82 -18.46
N ARG A 203 7.26 3.15 -18.54
CA ARG A 203 7.29 3.91 -19.80
C ARG A 203 8.61 3.69 -20.56
N ALA A 204 9.75 3.71 -19.88
CA ALA A 204 11.06 3.45 -20.48
C ALA A 204 11.16 2.03 -21.05
N ARG A 205 10.66 1.02 -20.33
CA ARG A 205 10.59 -0.38 -20.82
C ARG A 205 9.71 -0.50 -22.07
N LYS A 206 8.53 0.14 -22.07
CA LYS A 206 7.64 0.15 -23.26
C LYS A 206 8.32 0.79 -24.47
N ARG A 207 9.01 1.93 -24.27
CA ARG A 207 9.76 2.60 -25.35
C ARG A 207 10.89 1.74 -25.90
N LYS A 208 11.68 1.09 -25.03
CA LYS A 208 12.74 0.17 -25.45
C LYS A 208 12.18 -1.04 -26.22
N ALA A 209 11.07 -1.62 -25.76
CA ALA A 209 10.41 -2.73 -26.45
C ALA A 209 9.88 -2.33 -27.83
N ALA A 210 9.25 -1.15 -27.94
CA ALA A 210 8.78 -0.60 -29.21
C ALA A 210 9.92 -0.32 -30.19
N ALA A 211 11.02 0.26 -29.70
CA ALA A 211 12.22 0.51 -30.51
C ALA A 211 12.86 -0.81 -31.02
N LYS A 212 12.92 -1.84 -30.16
CA LYS A 212 13.41 -3.18 -30.54
C LYS A 212 12.52 -3.80 -31.62
N ARG A 213 11.19 -3.68 -31.49
CA ARG A 213 10.23 -4.18 -32.50
C ARG A 213 10.40 -3.44 -33.84
N LYS A 214 10.55 -2.12 -33.82
CA LYS A 214 10.79 -1.34 -35.04
C LYS A 214 12.10 -1.74 -35.73
N ARG A 215 13.18 -1.94 -34.96
CA ARG A 215 14.47 -2.42 -35.51
C ARG A 215 14.36 -3.82 -36.12
N ALA A 216 13.70 -4.76 -35.44
CA ALA A 216 13.48 -6.11 -35.95
C ALA A 216 12.65 -6.11 -37.24
N ALA A 217 11.62 -5.27 -37.33
CA ALA A 217 10.83 -5.10 -38.54
C ALA A 217 11.62 -4.48 -39.71
N ALA A 218 12.54 -3.54 -39.41
CA ALA A 218 13.39 -2.90 -40.42
C ALA A 218 14.50 -3.82 -40.95
N THR A 219 14.96 -4.82 -40.17
CA THR A 219 16.00 -5.78 -40.56
C THR A 219 15.47 -7.05 -41.20
N GLY A 220 14.16 -7.18 -41.42
CA GLY A 220 13.54 -8.32 -42.13
C GLY A 220 13.69 -9.69 -41.44
N VAL A 221 14.20 -9.75 -40.22
CA VAL A 221 14.34 -11.00 -39.45
C VAL A 221 13.01 -11.31 -38.76
N ALA A 222 12.20 -12.17 -39.38
CA ALA A 222 11.00 -12.70 -38.74
C ALA A 222 11.40 -13.53 -37.50
N PRO A 223 10.68 -13.42 -36.38
CA PRO A 223 10.91 -14.26 -35.20
C PRO A 223 10.67 -15.73 -35.60
N GLY A 224 11.73 -16.54 -35.53
CA GLY A 224 11.71 -17.95 -35.93
C GLY A 224 10.55 -18.68 -35.24
N ARG A 225 9.63 -19.23 -36.05
CA ARG A 225 8.67 -20.23 -35.63
C ARG A 225 9.47 -21.41 -35.05
N ARG A 226 9.40 -21.64 -33.76
CA ARG A 226 9.84 -22.90 -33.17
C ARG A 226 9.00 -24.01 -33.81
N ARG A 227 9.63 -24.82 -34.65
CA ARG A 227 9.05 -26.06 -35.15
C ARG A 227 8.80 -26.95 -33.92
N ALA A 228 7.54 -27.30 -33.70
CA ALA A 228 7.20 -28.40 -32.82
C ALA A 228 7.84 -29.69 -33.42
N ALA A 229 8.76 -30.28 -32.68
CA ALA A 229 9.26 -31.60 -33.00
C ALA A 229 8.12 -32.59 -32.75
N ALA A 230 7.64 -33.21 -33.82
CA ALA A 230 6.75 -34.35 -33.71
C ALA A 230 7.58 -35.53 -33.21
N VAL A 231 7.27 -36.03 -32.02
CA VAL A 231 7.75 -37.30 -31.51
C VAL A 231 6.85 -38.36 -32.09
N ARG A 232 7.47 -39.28 -32.84
CA ARG A 232 6.87 -40.55 -33.22
C ARG A 232 7.03 -41.55 -32.10
#